data_50d6212260d0b2f3cd13b06a6163f43b
#
_entry.id   50d6212260d0b2f3cd13b06a6163f43b
#
_cell.length_a   1.000
_cell.length_b   1.000
_cell.length_c   1.000
_cell.angle_alpha   90.00
_cell.angle_beta   90.00
_cell.angle_gamma   90.00
#
_symmetry.space_group_name_H-M   'P 1'
#
loop_
_entity.id
_entity.type
_entity.pdbx_description
1 polymer ?
#
loop_
_entity_poly.entity_id
_entity_poly.type
_entity_poly.pdbx_seq_one_letter_code
_entity_poly.pdbx_strand_id
1 'polypeptide(L)'
;MALNPIVFTENVLHSFLRYQLTAYAFADDGLRAQMRELLSLDATRRSPLLKGPYLSLSRPFREGASVDALVAEGLLHPHMRQRIPAEITHLYGHQEEAIRAIRGGHTTLVSTGTGSGKTECFLYPVISTCLELRDDGEAAGISAVIVYPMNALAEDQLMRLRSLLAGTGITFGMYVGKTPERENEVTGIRLPAGASRSDYEAKQAKVRGERGAETVHPAEEACSREAMRTPGGQPRILLTNVKQLELLLTRQRDAELFGDARLDYLVFDEAHTFTGAQGAETACLIRRLRAFCGRGPRDTVCVATSATIVDRDEPDAARAFASRFFGVEAGEVVTVGEAYEREVWDAERVTPP
;
A
#
# COMPACT_ATOMS: atom_id res chain seq x y z
N MET A 1 -30.98 4.32 5.61
CA MET A 1 -31.20 5.46 6.51
C MET A 1 -30.11 6.48 6.22
N ALA A 2 -30.43 7.67 5.73
CA ALA A 2 -29.42 8.69 5.49
C ALA A 2 -28.84 9.13 6.84
N LEU A 3 -27.52 9.08 6.98
CA LEU A 3 -26.82 9.51 8.17
C LEU A 3 -26.92 11.03 8.27
N ASN A 4 -27.54 11.57 9.32
CA ASN A 4 -27.49 12.99 9.58
C ASN A 4 -26.13 13.31 10.24
N PRO A 5 -25.22 14.03 9.56
CA PRO A 5 -23.86 14.24 10.06
C PRO A 5 -23.82 15.07 11.35
N ILE A 6 -24.78 15.98 11.58
CA ILE A 6 -24.85 16.80 12.79
C ILE A 6 -25.18 15.90 13.98
N VAL A 7 -26.26 15.12 13.91
CA VAL A 7 -26.68 14.20 14.98
C VAL A 7 -25.62 13.14 15.25
N PHE A 8 -24.98 12.65 14.19
CA PHE A 8 -23.87 11.69 14.34
C PHE A 8 -22.71 12.30 15.10
N THR A 9 -22.31 13.51 14.75
CA THR A 9 -21.21 14.22 15.42
C THR A 9 -21.53 14.47 16.90
N GLU A 10 -22.74 14.92 17.22
CA GLU A 10 -23.18 15.10 18.63
C GLU A 10 -23.08 13.79 19.42
N ASN A 11 -23.52 12.67 18.84
CA ASN A 11 -23.42 11.36 19.49
C ASN A 11 -21.96 10.92 19.71
N VAL A 12 -21.06 11.16 18.75
CA VAL A 12 -19.64 10.88 18.88
C VAL A 12 -19.02 11.71 20.00
N LEU A 13 -19.33 13.02 20.03
CA LEU A 13 -18.83 13.92 21.08
C LEU A 13 -19.33 13.55 22.46
N HIS A 14 -20.61 13.24 22.61
CA HIS A 14 -21.17 12.77 23.89
C HIS A 14 -20.52 11.46 24.35
N SER A 15 -20.29 10.54 23.43
CA SER A 15 -19.64 9.27 23.73
C SER A 15 -18.20 9.47 24.16
N PHE A 16 -17.44 10.34 23.48
CA PHE A 16 -16.08 10.69 23.81
C PHE A 16 -15.96 11.39 25.18
N LEU A 17 -16.82 12.39 25.45
CA LEU A 17 -16.85 13.07 26.73
C LEU A 17 -17.19 12.11 27.88
N ARG A 18 -18.15 11.21 27.67
CA ARG A 18 -18.48 10.18 28.65
C ARG A 18 -17.28 9.24 28.91
N TYR A 19 -16.57 8.82 27.87
CA TYR A 19 -15.37 7.99 27.99
C TYR A 19 -14.29 8.72 28.81
N GLN A 20 -13.96 9.98 28.48
CA GLN A 20 -12.95 10.76 29.18
C GLN A 20 -13.30 10.95 30.68
N LEU A 21 -14.55 11.30 30.98
CA LEU A 21 -15.02 11.50 32.34
C LEU A 21 -15.12 10.20 33.15
N THR A 22 -15.21 9.05 32.48
CA THR A 22 -15.26 7.73 33.14
C THR A 22 -13.87 7.17 33.37
N ALA A 23 -12.97 7.30 32.40
CA ALA A 23 -11.60 6.80 32.46
C ALA A 23 -10.75 7.58 33.50
N TYR A 24 -11.05 8.87 33.68
CA TYR A 24 -10.35 9.77 34.59
C TYR A 24 -11.34 10.32 35.64
N ALA A 25 -12.01 9.41 36.36
CA ALA A 25 -12.97 9.79 37.38
C ALA A 25 -12.29 10.41 38.57
N PHE A 26 -12.62 11.67 38.88
CA PHE A 26 -12.22 12.32 40.11
C PHE A 26 -13.19 11.93 41.25
N ALA A 27 -12.66 11.66 42.42
CA ALA A 27 -13.46 11.41 43.63
C ALA A 27 -14.18 12.68 44.12
N ASP A 28 -13.58 13.84 43.88
CA ASP A 28 -14.15 15.15 44.26
C ASP A 28 -15.16 15.63 43.21
N ASP A 29 -16.36 15.99 43.66
CA ASP A 29 -17.45 16.45 42.82
C ASP A 29 -17.19 17.83 42.20
N GLY A 30 -16.46 18.70 42.89
CA GLY A 30 -16.07 20.02 42.39
C GLY A 30 -15.08 19.94 41.21
N LEU A 31 -14.05 19.09 41.35
CA LEU A 31 -13.11 18.80 40.29
C LEU A 31 -13.80 18.14 39.10
N ARG A 32 -14.76 17.25 39.37
CA ARG A 32 -15.55 16.61 38.31
C ARG A 32 -16.39 17.61 37.52
N ALA A 33 -17.00 18.57 38.22
CA ALA A 33 -17.79 19.65 37.60
C ALA A 33 -16.89 20.57 36.76
N GLN A 34 -15.72 20.96 37.26
CA GLN A 34 -14.74 21.77 36.53
C GLN A 34 -14.22 21.03 35.31
N MET A 35 -13.95 19.72 35.38
CA MET A 35 -13.51 18.93 34.27
C MET A 35 -14.58 18.83 33.17
N ARG A 36 -15.86 18.65 33.56
CA ARG A 36 -16.99 18.71 32.61
C ARG A 36 -17.08 20.05 31.90
N GLU A 37 -16.89 21.11 32.66
CA GLU A 37 -16.89 22.47 32.10
C GLU A 37 -15.70 22.73 31.15
N LEU A 38 -14.50 22.23 31.50
CA LEU A 38 -13.31 22.30 30.65
C LEU A 38 -13.47 21.52 29.35
N LEU A 39 -14.11 20.37 29.39
CA LEU A 39 -14.36 19.53 28.22
C LEU A 39 -15.63 19.92 27.45
N SER A 40 -16.41 20.93 27.93
CA SER A 40 -17.60 21.38 27.21
C SER A 40 -17.24 21.98 25.85
N LEU A 41 -18.13 21.76 24.88
CA LEU A 41 -18.01 22.28 23.51
C LEU A 41 -18.48 23.73 23.36
N ASP A 42 -18.43 24.51 24.44
CA ASP A 42 -18.85 25.90 24.36
C ASP A 42 -17.96 26.68 23.40
N ALA A 43 -18.58 27.12 22.30
CA ALA A 43 -17.91 27.88 21.25
C ALA A 43 -17.39 29.26 21.73
N THR A 44 -17.83 29.70 22.88
CA THR A 44 -17.38 31.00 23.45
C THR A 44 -16.00 30.91 24.11
N ARG A 45 -15.47 29.70 24.33
CA ARG A 45 -14.14 29.51 24.91
C ARG A 45 -13.02 29.82 23.92
N ARG A 46 -12.02 30.59 24.35
CA ARG A 46 -10.84 30.96 23.56
C ARG A 46 -9.95 29.77 23.16
N SER A 47 -9.99 28.66 23.87
CA SER A 47 -9.24 27.42 23.59
C SER A 47 -10.04 26.18 24.00
N PRO A 48 -11.06 25.78 23.25
CA PRO A 48 -11.76 24.56 23.55
C PRO A 48 -10.83 23.35 23.37
N LEU A 49 -10.89 22.38 24.28
CA LEU A 49 -10.15 21.11 24.20
C LEU A 49 -10.56 20.30 22.96
N LEU A 50 -11.82 20.46 22.54
CA LEU A 50 -12.38 19.86 21.34
C LEU A 50 -12.70 20.97 20.36
N LYS A 51 -12.16 20.84 19.15
CA LYS A 51 -12.45 21.75 18.04
C LYS A 51 -13.29 21.02 17.00
N GLY A 52 -14.21 21.70 16.40
CA GLY A 52 -15.11 21.15 15.36
C GLY A 52 -16.56 21.08 15.83
N PRO A 53 -17.44 20.36 15.14
CA PRO A 53 -17.13 19.47 14.01
C PRO A 53 -16.67 20.18 12.76
N TYR A 54 -15.73 19.59 12.03
CA TYR A 54 -15.35 20.05 10.70
C TYR A 54 -15.93 19.10 9.66
N LEU A 55 -16.63 19.64 8.68
CA LEU A 55 -17.10 18.88 7.54
C LEU A 55 -16.08 19.02 6.41
N SER A 56 -15.50 17.90 6.02
CA SER A 56 -14.67 17.83 4.83
C SER A 56 -15.38 16.97 3.78
N LEU A 57 -15.64 17.54 2.63
CA LEU A 57 -16.20 16.84 1.49
C LEU A 57 -15.07 16.35 0.60
N SER A 58 -15.01 15.04 0.37
CA SER A 58 -14.11 14.47 -0.63
C SER A 58 -14.67 14.72 -2.02
N ARG A 59 -13.87 15.32 -2.89
CA ARG A 59 -14.22 15.46 -4.30
C ARG A 59 -13.99 14.11 -5.01
N PRO A 60 -14.79 13.75 -6.02
CA PRO A 60 -14.56 12.57 -6.83
C PRO A 60 -13.24 12.72 -7.59
N PHE A 61 -12.47 11.65 -7.65
CA PHE A 61 -11.28 11.61 -8.49
C PHE A 61 -11.68 11.55 -9.97
N ARG A 62 -10.90 12.23 -10.80
CA ARG A 62 -11.09 12.18 -12.24
C ARG A 62 -10.91 10.75 -12.74
N GLU A 63 -11.88 10.28 -13.53
CA GLU A 63 -11.75 9.01 -14.24
C GLU A 63 -10.61 9.06 -15.24
N GLY A 64 -9.88 7.96 -15.33
CA GLY A 64 -8.82 7.71 -16.29
C GLY A 64 -9.26 6.68 -17.33
N ALA A 65 -8.30 6.00 -17.94
CA ALA A 65 -8.54 4.98 -18.94
C ALA A 65 -9.31 3.77 -18.36
N SER A 66 -10.09 3.11 -19.21
CA SER A 66 -10.69 1.83 -18.86
C SER A 66 -9.63 0.74 -18.71
N VAL A 67 -9.90 -0.26 -17.87
CA VAL A 67 -9.01 -1.42 -17.69
C VAL A 67 -8.77 -2.12 -19.04
N ASP A 68 -9.80 -2.24 -19.86
CA ASP A 68 -9.72 -2.88 -21.17
C ASP A 68 -8.83 -2.09 -22.15
N ALA A 69 -8.87 -0.76 -22.08
CA ALA A 69 -7.97 0.09 -22.88
C ALA A 69 -6.50 -0.10 -22.46
N LEU A 70 -6.21 -0.13 -21.16
CA LEU A 70 -4.85 -0.35 -20.65
C LEU A 70 -4.32 -1.75 -21.00
N VAL A 71 -5.18 -2.76 -21.06
CA VAL A 71 -4.83 -4.09 -21.55
C VAL A 71 -4.57 -4.07 -23.06
N ALA A 72 -5.42 -3.41 -23.84
CA ALA A 72 -5.24 -3.31 -25.30
C ALA A 72 -3.96 -2.56 -25.69
N GLU A 73 -3.56 -1.57 -24.88
CA GLU A 73 -2.30 -0.84 -25.04
C GLU A 73 -1.06 -1.62 -24.56
N GLY A 74 -1.23 -2.80 -23.95
CA GLY A 74 -0.12 -3.59 -23.39
C GLY A 74 0.46 -3.03 -22.08
N LEU A 75 -0.21 -2.08 -21.45
CA LEU A 75 0.20 -1.52 -20.16
C LEU A 75 -0.16 -2.45 -19.00
N LEU A 76 -1.25 -3.20 -19.15
CA LEU A 76 -1.65 -4.27 -18.22
C LEU A 76 -1.72 -5.60 -18.97
N HIS A 77 -1.29 -6.66 -18.31
CA HIS A 77 -1.40 -8.01 -18.83
C HIS A 77 -2.88 -8.44 -18.98
N PRO A 78 -3.29 -9.20 -20.02
CA PRO A 78 -4.69 -9.61 -20.23
C PRO A 78 -5.33 -10.29 -19.00
N HIS A 79 -4.59 -11.09 -18.25
CA HIS A 79 -5.08 -11.71 -17.02
C HIS A 79 -5.49 -10.70 -15.93
N MET A 80 -5.01 -9.47 -15.98
CA MET A 80 -5.38 -8.44 -14.99
C MET A 80 -6.87 -8.10 -15.04
N ARG A 81 -7.51 -8.21 -16.22
CA ARG A 81 -8.96 -7.99 -16.33
C ARG A 81 -9.78 -8.93 -15.45
N GLN A 82 -9.30 -10.16 -15.23
CA GLN A 82 -9.94 -11.15 -14.37
C GLN A 82 -9.58 -10.96 -12.88
N ARG A 83 -8.54 -10.19 -12.57
CA ARG A 83 -8.06 -9.94 -11.19
C ARG A 83 -8.63 -8.68 -10.58
N ILE A 84 -8.83 -7.67 -11.41
CA ILE A 84 -9.49 -6.41 -11.02
C ILE A 84 -10.99 -6.69 -10.89
N PRO A 85 -11.65 -6.26 -9.79
CA PRO A 85 -13.08 -6.42 -9.61
C PRO A 85 -13.87 -5.92 -10.82
N ALA A 86 -14.91 -6.66 -11.22
CA ALA A 86 -15.67 -6.36 -12.43
C ALA A 86 -16.36 -5.00 -12.40
N GLU A 87 -16.66 -4.51 -11.19
CA GLU A 87 -17.25 -3.19 -10.93
C GLU A 87 -16.30 -2.05 -11.29
N ILE A 88 -14.99 -2.31 -11.26
CA ILE A 88 -13.96 -1.32 -11.63
C ILE A 88 -13.76 -1.41 -13.14
N THR A 89 -14.48 -0.58 -13.88
CA THR A 89 -14.37 -0.49 -15.34
C THR A 89 -13.32 0.52 -15.77
N HIS A 90 -13.16 1.60 -15.02
CA HIS A 90 -12.16 2.66 -15.23
C HIS A 90 -11.27 2.80 -14.00
N LEU A 91 -10.02 3.09 -14.22
CA LEU A 91 -9.10 3.49 -13.16
C LEU A 91 -9.20 5.01 -12.94
N TYR A 92 -8.74 5.47 -11.81
CA TYR A 92 -8.59 6.92 -11.60
C TYR A 92 -7.45 7.48 -12.46
N GLY A 93 -7.53 8.75 -12.84
CA GLY A 93 -6.54 9.41 -13.68
C GLY A 93 -5.11 9.33 -13.12
N HIS A 94 -4.94 9.45 -11.81
CA HIS A 94 -3.63 9.30 -11.18
C HIS A 94 -3.13 7.84 -11.19
N GLN A 95 -4.02 6.85 -11.14
CA GLN A 95 -3.64 5.43 -11.28
C GLN A 95 -3.17 5.13 -12.69
N GLU A 96 -3.89 5.62 -13.72
CA GLU A 96 -3.48 5.50 -15.11
C GLU A 96 -2.12 6.15 -15.34
N GLU A 97 -1.91 7.39 -14.89
CA GLU A 97 -0.65 8.12 -15.05
C GLU A 97 0.52 7.38 -14.39
N ALA A 98 0.32 6.86 -13.18
CA ALA A 98 1.33 6.07 -12.48
C ALA A 98 1.65 4.76 -13.22
N ILE A 99 0.64 4.02 -13.69
CA ILE A 99 0.84 2.79 -14.46
C ILE A 99 1.64 3.08 -15.73
N ARG A 100 1.29 4.13 -16.47
CA ARG A 100 2.02 4.54 -17.69
C ARG A 100 3.48 4.88 -17.39
N ALA A 101 3.74 5.64 -16.33
CA ALA A 101 5.09 6.02 -15.92
C ALA A 101 5.93 4.79 -15.51
N ILE A 102 5.36 3.92 -14.66
CA ILE A 102 6.03 2.71 -14.16
C ILE A 102 6.32 1.74 -15.32
N ARG A 103 5.35 1.50 -16.21
CA ARG A 103 5.53 0.64 -17.39
C ARG A 103 6.49 1.25 -18.43
N GLY A 104 6.60 2.57 -18.45
CA GLY A 104 7.61 3.30 -19.21
C GLY A 104 9.02 3.26 -18.65
N GLY A 105 9.23 2.59 -17.50
CA GLY A 105 10.54 2.45 -16.87
C GLY A 105 10.95 3.65 -16.01
N HIS A 106 10.04 4.57 -15.71
CA HIS A 106 10.36 5.79 -14.94
C HIS A 106 10.26 5.55 -13.43
N THR A 107 11.23 6.07 -12.69
CA THR A 107 11.10 6.22 -11.24
C THR A 107 9.89 7.11 -10.93
N THR A 108 8.94 6.60 -10.15
CA THR A 108 7.64 7.24 -9.97
C THR A 108 7.37 7.55 -8.50
N LEU A 109 6.99 8.78 -8.19
CA LEU A 109 6.47 9.18 -6.88
C LEU A 109 4.97 9.46 -6.97
N VAL A 110 4.17 8.62 -6.33
CA VAL A 110 2.71 8.76 -6.25
C VAL A 110 2.35 9.46 -4.95
N SER A 111 1.85 10.69 -5.03
CA SER A 111 1.45 11.47 -3.87
C SER A 111 -0.03 11.81 -3.94
N THR A 112 -0.82 11.00 -3.25
CA THR A 112 -2.28 11.13 -3.20
C THR A 112 -2.77 10.81 -1.79
N GLY A 113 -3.94 11.34 -1.39
CA GLY A 113 -4.50 11.11 -0.06
C GLY A 113 -4.78 9.64 0.25
N THR A 114 -5.12 9.36 1.50
CA THR A 114 -5.51 8.02 1.94
C THR A 114 -6.82 7.59 1.28
N GLY A 115 -6.92 6.33 0.85
CA GLY A 115 -8.11 5.80 0.19
C GLY A 115 -8.22 6.12 -1.31
N SER A 116 -7.22 6.75 -1.91
CA SER A 116 -7.19 7.07 -3.35
C SER A 116 -6.79 5.90 -4.25
N GLY A 117 -6.46 4.74 -3.69
CA GLY A 117 -6.00 3.60 -4.46
C GLY A 117 -4.52 3.69 -4.88
N LYS A 118 -3.65 4.27 -4.05
CA LYS A 118 -2.19 4.31 -4.28
C LYS A 118 -1.56 2.95 -4.55
N THR A 119 -2.05 1.95 -3.84
CA THR A 119 -1.52 0.58 -3.94
C THR A 119 -1.71 0.01 -5.35
N GLU A 120 -2.83 0.27 -5.98
CA GLU A 120 -3.12 -0.14 -7.36
C GLU A 120 -2.15 0.48 -8.37
N CYS A 121 -1.68 1.70 -8.10
CA CYS A 121 -0.73 2.40 -8.96
C CYS A 121 0.54 1.59 -9.23
N PHE A 122 1.01 0.84 -8.23
CA PHE A 122 2.22 0.03 -8.39
C PHE A 122 1.95 -1.48 -8.46
N LEU A 123 0.93 -2.00 -7.78
CA LEU A 123 0.66 -3.44 -7.80
C LEU A 123 0.25 -3.93 -9.19
N TYR A 124 -0.60 -3.18 -9.90
CA TYR A 124 -1.07 -3.62 -11.21
C TYR A 124 0.05 -3.72 -12.25
N PRO A 125 0.94 -2.73 -12.43
CA PRO A 125 2.08 -2.87 -13.32
C PRO A 125 3.09 -3.94 -12.86
N VAL A 126 3.36 -4.06 -11.56
CA VAL A 126 4.25 -5.10 -11.02
C VAL A 126 3.70 -6.50 -11.31
N ILE A 127 2.41 -6.75 -11.03
CA ILE A 127 1.78 -8.04 -11.30
C ILE A 127 1.75 -8.32 -12.80
N SER A 128 1.47 -7.32 -13.64
CA SER A 128 1.47 -7.47 -15.10
C SER A 128 2.83 -7.93 -15.61
N THR A 129 3.92 -7.31 -15.15
CA THR A 129 5.27 -7.74 -15.51
C THR A 129 5.57 -9.16 -15.01
N CYS A 130 5.16 -9.50 -13.79
CA CYS A 130 5.35 -10.87 -13.29
C CYS A 130 4.57 -11.91 -14.11
N LEU A 131 3.39 -11.57 -14.62
CA LEU A 131 2.61 -12.43 -15.52
C LEU A 131 3.29 -12.60 -16.89
N GLU A 132 3.84 -11.52 -17.45
CA GLU A 132 4.64 -11.56 -18.68
C GLU A 132 5.85 -12.48 -18.52
N LEU A 133 6.64 -12.29 -17.45
CA LEU A 133 7.79 -13.14 -17.15
C LEU A 133 7.44 -14.62 -16.96
N ARG A 134 6.27 -14.89 -16.37
CA ARG A 134 5.75 -16.27 -16.26
C ARG A 134 5.44 -16.86 -17.62
N ASP A 135 4.75 -16.10 -18.47
CA ASP A 135 4.31 -16.56 -19.79
C ASP A 135 5.52 -16.75 -20.73
N ASP A 136 6.57 -15.97 -20.57
CA ASP A 136 7.85 -16.11 -21.24
C ASP A 136 8.72 -17.29 -20.71
N GLY A 137 8.26 -17.97 -19.66
CA GLY A 137 8.99 -19.09 -19.06
C GLY A 137 10.25 -18.69 -18.29
N GLU A 138 10.35 -17.43 -17.90
CA GLU A 138 11.51 -16.93 -17.13
C GLU A 138 11.63 -17.61 -15.75
N ALA A 139 12.87 -17.96 -15.40
CA ALA A 139 13.20 -18.65 -14.17
C ALA A 139 12.69 -17.92 -12.91
N ALA A 140 12.50 -18.67 -11.81
CA ALA A 140 12.15 -18.11 -10.51
C ALA A 140 13.24 -17.10 -10.06
N GLY A 141 12.84 -16.15 -9.23
CA GLY A 141 13.70 -15.11 -8.68
C GLY A 141 12.90 -13.86 -8.34
N ILE A 142 13.41 -13.04 -7.46
CA ILE A 142 12.72 -11.83 -7.02
C ILE A 142 12.72 -10.79 -8.15
N SER A 143 11.55 -10.47 -8.67
CA SER A 143 11.34 -9.37 -9.63
C SER A 143 10.94 -8.07 -8.92
N ALA A 144 10.21 -8.16 -7.83
CA ALA A 144 9.77 -6.98 -7.08
C ALA A 144 10.00 -7.11 -5.58
N VAL A 145 10.54 -6.05 -4.99
CA VAL A 145 10.63 -5.88 -3.53
C VAL A 145 9.74 -4.72 -3.13
N ILE A 146 8.79 -4.97 -2.22
CA ILE A 146 7.87 -3.96 -1.71
C ILE A 146 8.17 -3.76 -0.22
N VAL A 147 8.56 -2.54 0.13
CA VAL A 147 9.01 -2.17 1.47
C VAL A 147 7.95 -1.33 2.16
N TYR A 148 7.49 -1.79 3.31
CA TYR A 148 6.51 -1.10 4.15
C TYR A 148 7.17 -0.54 5.41
N PRO A 149 6.71 0.60 5.94
CA PRO A 149 7.27 1.18 7.18
C PRO A 149 6.92 0.33 8.41
N MET A 150 5.80 -0.38 8.38
CA MET A 150 5.27 -1.16 9.50
C MET A 150 4.80 -2.55 9.05
N ASN A 151 4.98 -3.56 9.91
CA ASN A 151 4.54 -4.93 9.61
C ASN A 151 3.02 -5.05 9.44
N ALA A 152 2.21 -4.27 10.17
CA ALA A 152 0.76 -4.31 10.04
C ALA A 152 0.28 -3.92 8.63
N LEU A 153 0.91 -2.92 8.02
CA LEU A 153 0.64 -2.54 6.62
C LEU A 153 1.06 -3.64 5.65
N ALA A 154 2.20 -4.29 5.89
CA ALA A 154 2.64 -5.41 5.07
C ALA A 154 1.68 -6.60 5.15
N GLU A 155 1.14 -6.90 6.35
CA GLU A 155 0.15 -7.96 6.57
C GLU A 155 -1.17 -7.69 5.81
N ASP A 156 -1.64 -6.44 5.83
CA ASP A 156 -2.85 -6.01 5.13
C ASP A 156 -2.69 -6.15 3.59
N GLN A 157 -1.54 -5.73 3.09
CA GLN A 157 -1.20 -5.88 1.68
C GLN A 157 -0.95 -7.34 1.27
N LEU A 158 -0.44 -8.17 2.18
CA LEU A 158 -0.32 -9.61 1.94
C LEU A 158 -1.70 -10.25 1.70
N MET A 159 -2.71 -9.87 2.47
CA MET A 159 -4.09 -10.34 2.25
C MET A 159 -4.61 -9.93 0.86
N ARG A 160 -4.28 -8.72 0.42
CA ARG A 160 -4.64 -8.23 -0.91
C ARG A 160 -3.94 -9.03 -2.02
N LEU A 161 -2.63 -9.32 -1.87
CA LEU A 161 -1.89 -10.15 -2.81
C LEU A 161 -2.44 -11.57 -2.89
N ARG A 162 -2.84 -12.18 -1.77
CA ARG A 162 -3.49 -13.49 -1.77
C ARG A 162 -4.70 -13.51 -2.71
N SER A 163 -5.56 -12.50 -2.62
CA SER A 163 -6.75 -12.39 -3.48
C SER A 163 -6.41 -12.16 -4.96
N LEU A 164 -5.39 -11.33 -5.22
CA LEU A 164 -4.97 -10.99 -6.58
C LEU A 164 -4.21 -12.13 -7.27
N LEU A 165 -3.38 -12.87 -6.52
CA LEU A 165 -2.43 -13.82 -7.08
C LEU A 165 -2.86 -15.29 -6.97
N ALA A 166 -3.90 -15.63 -6.19
CA ALA A 166 -4.40 -17.01 -6.13
C ALA A 166 -4.72 -17.57 -7.52
N GLY A 167 -4.12 -18.71 -7.87
CA GLY A 167 -4.28 -19.37 -9.16
C GLY A 167 -3.59 -18.67 -10.33
N THR A 168 -2.64 -17.75 -10.10
CA THR A 168 -1.87 -17.10 -11.17
C THR A 168 -0.56 -17.80 -11.46
N GLY A 169 -0.05 -18.61 -10.54
CA GLY A 169 1.32 -19.15 -10.59
C GLY A 169 2.43 -18.13 -10.27
N ILE A 170 2.07 -16.88 -9.90
CA ILE A 170 3.05 -15.87 -9.47
C ILE A 170 3.31 -16.02 -7.99
N THR A 171 4.51 -16.43 -7.64
CA THR A 171 4.91 -16.62 -6.24
C THR A 171 5.13 -15.28 -5.52
N PHE A 172 4.72 -15.23 -4.26
CA PHE A 172 4.92 -14.08 -3.40
C PHE A 172 5.16 -14.52 -1.96
N GLY A 173 5.73 -13.65 -1.16
CA GLY A 173 5.96 -13.95 0.25
C GLY A 173 6.27 -12.70 1.05
N MET A 174 6.05 -12.79 2.36
CA MET A 174 6.38 -11.72 3.30
C MET A 174 7.53 -12.18 4.20
N TYR A 175 8.65 -11.46 4.14
CA TYR A 175 9.81 -11.72 4.99
C TYR A 175 9.98 -10.61 6.02
N VAL A 176 9.47 -10.84 7.22
CA VAL A 176 9.53 -9.93 8.37
C VAL A 176 9.92 -10.68 9.63
N GLY A 177 10.07 -9.98 10.75
CA GLY A 177 10.48 -10.61 12.02
C GLY A 177 9.60 -11.78 12.48
N LYS A 178 8.29 -11.71 12.20
CA LYS A 178 7.30 -12.75 12.55
C LYS A 178 7.22 -13.92 11.58
N THR A 179 7.83 -13.83 10.38
CA THR A 179 7.74 -14.90 9.39
C THR A 179 8.32 -16.18 9.95
N PRO A 180 7.57 -17.30 9.94
CA PRO A 180 8.05 -18.57 10.44
C PRO A 180 9.36 -19.01 9.80
N GLU A 181 10.24 -19.64 10.56
CA GLU A 181 11.49 -20.13 10.02
C GLU A 181 11.27 -21.36 9.14
N ARG A 182 10.43 -22.30 9.61
CA ARG A 182 10.16 -23.58 8.96
C ARG A 182 8.73 -23.72 8.52
N GLU A 183 8.50 -24.57 7.54
CA GLU A 183 7.16 -24.83 6.99
C GLU A 183 6.19 -25.42 8.03
N ASN A 184 6.68 -26.26 8.95
CA ASN A 184 5.87 -26.85 10.01
C ASN A 184 5.44 -25.86 11.11
N GLU A 185 6.00 -24.66 11.12
CA GLU A 185 5.61 -23.56 12.03
C GLU A 185 4.51 -22.66 11.43
N VAL A 186 4.21 -22.85 10.14
CA VAL A 186 3.17 -22.08 9.45
C VAL A 186 1.81 -22.51 9.94
N THR A 187 1.05 -21.55 10.45
CA THR A 187 -0.34 -21.76 10.88
C THR A 187 -1.31 -21.39 9.76
N GLY A 188 -2.49 -22.04 9.77
CA GLY A 188 -3.51 -21.81 8.76
C GLY A 188 -3.63 -22.93 7.76
N ILE A 189 -4.44 -22.71 6.74
CA ILE A 189 -4.80 -23.72 5.72
C ILE A 189 -4.07 -23.39 4.43
N ARG A 190 -3.20 -24.28 3.97
CA ARG A 190 -2.54 -24.15 2.68
C ARG A 190 -3.35 -24.85 1.59
N LEU A 191 -3.56 -24.16 0.49
CA LEU A 191 -4.14 -24.75 -0.70
C LEU A 191 -3.08 -25.56 -1.47
N PRO A 192 -3.48 -26.66 -2.12
CA PRO A 192 -2.58 -27.45 -2.92
C PRO A 192 -2.11 -26.70 -4.17
N ALA A 193 -0.98 -27.10 -4.74
CA ALA A 193 -0.48 -26.58 -6.00
C ALA A 193 -1.57 -26.73 -7.10
N GLY A 194 -1.75 -25.68 -7.89
CA GLY A 194 -2.77 -25.64 -8.95
C GLY A 194 -4.18 -25.27 -8.46
N ALA A 195 -4.38 -24.98 -7.17
CA ALA A 195 -5.66 -24.47 -6.69
C ALA A 195 -6.03 -23.16 -7.43
N SER A 196 -7.27 -23.07 -7.86
CA SER A 196 -7.77 -21.89 -8.56
C SER A 196 -8.11 -20.73 -7.61
N ARG A 197 -8.35 -19.55 -8.17
CA ARG A 197 -8.90 -18.43 -7.41
C ARG A 197 -10.24 -18.75 -6.77
N SER A 198 -11.11 -19.45 -7.48
CA SER A 198 -12.40 -19.88 -6.93
C SER A 198 -12.27 -20.83 -5.74
N ASP A 199 -11.25 -21.71 -5.75
CA ASP A 199 -10.98 -22.58 -4.60
C ASP A 199 -10.51 -21.76 -3.38
N TYR A 200 -9.67 -20.75 -3.61
CA TYR A 200 -9.23 -19.83 -2.57
C TYR A 200 -10.40 -19.04 -1.98
N GLU A 201 -11.23 -18.41 -2.83
CA GLU A 201 -12.38 -17.62 -2.40
C GLU A 201 -13.42 -18.47 -1.65
N ALA A 202 -13.72 -19.66 -2.13
CA ALA A 202 -14.63 -20.60 -1.47
C ALA A 202 -14.12 -21.05 -0.11
N LYS A 203 -12.82 -21.35 0.00
CA LYS A 203 -12.20 -21.72 1.27
C LYS A 203 -12.19 -20.57 2.26
N GLN A 204 -11.83 -19.37 1.79
CA GLN A 204 -11.82 -18.16 2.61
C GLN A 204 -13.22 -17.82 3.13
N ALA A 205 -14.24 -17.90 2.29
CA ALA A 205 -15.62 -17.65 2.69
C ALA A 205 -16.11 -18.64 3.78
N LYS A 206 -15.72 -19.92 3.67
CA LYS A 206 -16.05 -20.93 4.65
C LYS A 206 -15.42 -20.66 6.02
N VAL A 207 -14.14 -20.30 6.03
CA VAL A 207 -13.37 -20.03 7.26
C VAL A 207 -13.84 -18.74 7.93
N ARG A 208 -14.19 -17.70 7.16
CA ARG A 208 -14.59 -16.38 7.69
C ARG A 208 -15.82 -16.40 8.59
N GLY A 209 -16.67 -17.44 8.48
CA GLY A 209 -17.86 -17.64 9.32
C GLY A 209 -17.57 -18.32 10.67
N GLU A 210 -16.37 -18.82 10.91
CA GLU A 210 -16.01 -19.59 12.10
C GLU A 210 -15.32 -18.69 13.14
N ARG A 211 -15.63 -18.89 14.44
CA ARG A 211 -14.92 -18.21 15.53
C ARG A 211 -13.46 -18.69 15.57
N GLY A 212 -12.52 -17.77 15.39
CA GLY A 212 -11.08 -18.08 15.32
C GLY A 212 -10.62 -18.41 13.90
N ALA A 213 -11.16 -17.70 12.91
CA ALA A 213 -10.88 -17.89 11.50
C ALA A 213 -9.38 -18.07 11.23
N GLU A 214 -9.02 -19.24 10.72
CA GLU A 214 -7.66 -19.54 10.28
C GLU A 214 -7.35 -18.79 8.98
N THR A 215 -6.08 -18.42 8.81
CA THR A 215 -5.62 -17.83 7.56
C THR A 215 -5.62 -18.88 6.44
N VAL A 216 -6.13 -18.53 5.27
CA VAL A 216 -6.04 -19.37 4.06
C VAL A 216 -4.88 -18.86 3.20
N HIS A 217 -3.95 -19.74 2.88
CA HIS A 217 -2.78 -19.46 2.06
C HIS A 217 -2.96 -20.06 0.67
N PRO A 218 -2.95 -19.27 -0.42
CA PRO A 218 -2.93 -19.82 -1.78
C PRO A 218 -1.60 -20.53 -2.04
N ALA A 219 -1.60 -21.38 -3.05
CA ALA A 219 -0.43 -22.19 -3.41
C ALA A 219 0.82 -21.34 -3.76
N GLU A 220 0.60 -20.13 -4.25
CA GLU A 220 1.62 -19.18 -4.66
C GLU A 220 2.33 -18.48 -3.50
N GLU A 221 1.78 -18.59 -2.28
CA GLU A 221 2.39 -17.93 -1.11
C GLU A 221 3.52 -18.78 -0.51
N ALA A 222 4.73 -18.22 -0.50
CA ALA A 222 5.85 -18.75 0.28
C ALA A 222 5.72 -18.28 1.73
N CYS A 223 5.26 -19.16 2.62
CA CYS A 223 4.85 -18.80 3.98
C CYS A 223 6.01 -18.86 4.99
N SER A 224 7.11 -19.56 4.70
CA SER A 224 8.25 -19.72 5.59
C SER A 224 9.53 -19.16 5.00
N ARG A 225 10.47 -18.80 5.86
CA ARG A 225 11.81 -18.34 5.43
C ARG A 225 12.58 -19.43 4.72
N GLU A 226 12.46 -20.66 5.18
CA GLU A 226 13.07 -21.84 4.56
C GLU A 226 12.56 -22.02 3.12
N ALA A 227 11.24 -21.95 2.88
CA ALA A 227 10.67 -22.03 1.55
C ALA A 227 11.19 -20.93 0.61
N MET A 228 11.26 -19.69 1.11
CA MET A 228 11.75 -18.56 0.31
C MET A 228 13.23 -18.65 -0.04
N ARG A 229 14.06 -19.28 0.81
CA ARG A 229 15.50 -19.43 0.59
C ARG A 229 15.88 -20.67 -0.23
N THR A 230 14.93 -21.60 -0.38
CA THR A 230 15.18 -22.80 -1.19
C THR A 230 15.39 -22.38 -2.65
N PRO A 231 16.42 -22.90 -3.35
CA PRO A 231 16.63 -22.62 -4.76
C PRO A 231 15.36 -22.92 -5.59
N GLY A 232 14.91 -21.94 -6.37
CA GLY A 232 13.64 -21.99 -7.11
C GLY A 232 12.38 -21.73 -6.28
N GLY A 233 12.49 -21.54 -4.96
CA GLY A 233 11.40 -21.17 -4.07
C GLY A 233 11.32 -19.66 -3.76
N GLN A 234 12.25 -18.87 -4.31
CA GLN A 234 12.26 -17.43 -4.13
C GLN A 234 10.96 -16.81 -4.67
N PRO A 235 10.28 -15.96 -3.89
CA PRO A 235 9.07 -15.32 -4.35
C PRO A 235 9.36 -14.28 -5.45
N ARG A 236 8.52 -14.22 -6.47
CA ARG A 236 8.60 -13.16 -7.49
C ARG A 236 8.34 -11.78 -6.88
N ILE A 237 7.44 -11.72 -5.90
CA ILE A 237 7.10 -10.48 -5.18
C ILE A 237 7.41 -10.70 -3.70
N LEU A 238 8.39 -9.97 -3.20
CA LEU A 238 8.80 -10.00 -1.79
C LEU A 238 8.28 -8.77 -1.05
N LEU A 239 7.50 -8.99 0.01
CA LEU A 239 7.09 -7.95 0.96
C LEU A 239 8.03 -7.97 2.16
N THR A 240 8.47 -6.81 2.59
CA THR A 240 9.36 -6.69 3.75
C THR A 240 9.27 -5.29 4.39
N ASN A 241 10.09 -5.05 5.40
CA ASN A 241 10.33 -3.72 5.96
C ASN A 241 11.82 -3.35 5.88
N VAL A 242 12.16 -2.07 6.07
CA VAL A 242 13.54 -1.57 5.94
C VAL A 242 14.51 -2.31 6.85
N LYS A 243 14.14 -2.53 8.12
CA LYS A 243 15.01 -3.22 9.09
C LYS A 243 15.28 -4.67 8.68
N GLN A 244 14.25 -5.34 8.19
CA GLN A 244 14.40 -6.72 7.73
C GLN A 244 15.20 -6.79 6.44
N LEU A 245 15.00 -5.85 5.50
CA LEU A 245 15.78 -5.78 4.26
C LEU A 245 17.27 -5.56 4.55
N GLU A 246 17.62 -4.72 5.53
CA GLU A 246 19.01 -4.56 6.00
C GLU A 246 19.59 -5.88 6.52
N LEU A 247 18.81 -6.62 7.32
CA LEU A 247 19.22 -7.92 7.84
C LEU A 247 19.40 -8.98 6.74
N LEU A 248 18.54 -8.96 5.72
CA LEU A 248 18.61 -9.87 4.58
C LEU A 248 19.93 -9.72 3.81
N LEU A 249 20.42 -8.49 3.65
CA LEU A 249 21.68 -8.22 2.95
C LEU A 249 22.94 -8.44 3.79
N THR A 250 22.81 -8.53 5.12
CA THR A 250 23.95 -8.70 6.03
C THR A 250 24.17 -10.15 6.47
N ARG A 251 23.12 -10.97 6.44
CA ARG A 251 23.19 -12.38 6.85
C ARG A 251 23.48 -13.27 5.66
N GLN A 252 24.58 -13.96 5.66
CA GLN A 252 25.03 -14.81 4.55
C GLN A 252 23.93 -15.76 4.05
N ARG A 253 23.25 -16.47 4.96
CA ARG A 253 22.19 -17.42 4.57
C ARG A 253 20.93 -16.79 3.99
N ASP A 254 20.67 -15.51 4.32
CA ASP A 254 19.50 -14.77 3.83
C ASP A 254 19.84 -14.05 2.52
N ALA A 255 21.12 -13.75 2.28
CA ALA A 255 21.59 -13.11 1.05
C ALA A 255 21.36 -13.98 -0.20
N GLU A 256 21.35 -15.31 -0.06
CA GLU A 256 21.02 -16.26 -1.14
C GLU A 256 19.62 -16.04 -1.73
N LEU A 257 18.70 -15.43 -0.96
CA LEU A 257 17.37 -15.02 -1.45
C LEU A 257 17.45 -14.11 -2.69
N PHE A 258 18.51 -13.31 -2.79
CA PHE A 258 18.70 -12.35 -3.89
C PHE A 258 19.68 -12.86 -4.97
N GLY A 259 20.17 -14.10 -4.89
CA GLY A 259 21.19 -14.63 -5.81
C GLY A 259 20.77 -14.56 -7.27
N ASP A 260 19.50 -14.86 -7.56
CA ASP A 260 18.92 -14.83 -8.90
C ASP A 260 17.89 -13.69 -9.06
N ALA A 261 17.97 -12.65 -8.22
CA ALA A 261 17.02 -11.56 -8.24
C ALA A 261 17.18 -10.69 -9.49
N ARG A 262 16.11 -10.57 -10.27
CA ARG A 262 16.04 -9.64 -11.39
C ARG A 262 15.94 -8.20 -10.90
N LEU A 263 15.25 -7.97 -9.77
CA LEU A 263 14.99 -6.67 -9.16
C LEU A 263 14.48 -5.64 -10.19
N ASP A 264 13.45 -6.00 -10.93
CA ASP A 264 12.83 -5.10 -11.91
C ASP A 264 12.14 -3.92 -11.21
N TYR A 265 11.58 -4.16 -10.01
CA TYR A 265 10.86 -3.16 -9.22
C TYR A 265 11.33 -3.08 -7.78
N LEU A 266 11.42 -1.86 -7.28
CA LEU A 266 11.67 -1.55 -5.87
C LEU A 266 10.66 -0.50 -5.39
N VAL A 267 9.72 -0.91 -4.54
CA VAL A 267 8.61 -0.07 -4.09
C VAL A 267 8.77 0.28 -2.62
N PHE A 268 8.62 1.54 -2.28
CA PHE A 268 8.55 2.04 -0.90
C PHE A 268 7.19 2.68 -0.66
N ASP A 269 6.36 1.98 0.09
CA ASP A 269 5.05 2.50 0.48
C ASP A 269 5.19 3.45 1.68
N GLU A 270 4.37 4.50 1.72
CA GLU A 270 4.38 5.57 2.73
C GLU A 270 5.78 6.20 2.92
N ALA A 271 6.44 6.54 1.81
CA ALA A 271 7.83 7.01 1.76
C ALA A 271 8.10 8.30 2.56
N HIS A 272 7.07 9.07 2.90
CA HIS A 272 7.18 10.23 3.78
C HIS A 272 7.65 9.88 5.20
N THR A 273 7.57 8.62 5.60
CA THR A 273 8.09 8.15 6.89
C THR A 273 9.61 8.05 6.92
N PHE A 274 10.27 7.96 5.75
CA PHE A 274 11.72 7.84 5.64
C PHE A 274 12.39 9.22 5.51
N THR A 275 12.49 9.94 6.63
CA THR A 275 13.08 11.27 6.69
C THR A 275 14.32 11.31 7.58
N GLY A 276 15.11 12.39 7.49
CA GLY A 276 16.29 12.59 8.31
C GLY A 276 17.34 11.48 8.17
N ALA A 277 17.94 11.05 9.27
CA ALA A 277 18.95 9.98 9.29
C ALA A 277 18.41 8.66 8.73
N GLN A 278 17.20 8.25 9.11
CA GLN A 278 16.57 7.03 8.61
C GLN A 278 16.38 7.06 7.09
N GLY A 279 16.01 8.21 6.53
CA GLY A 279 15.90 8.38 5.08
C GLY A 279 17.23 8.22 4.38
N ALA A 280 18.31 8.78 4.93
CA ALA A 280 19.65 8.65 4.38
C ALA A 280 20.16 7.20 4.45
N GLU A 281 19.96 6.50 5.56
CA GLU A 281 20.29 5.08 5.72
C GLU A 281 19.52 4.22 4.72
N THR A 282 18.22 4.47 4.55
CA THR A 282 17.39 3.76 3.57
C THR A 282 17.86 4.02 2.14
N ALA A 283 18.26 5.25 1.81
CA ALA A 283 18.82 5.56 0.50
C ALA A 283 20.13 4.82 0.23
N CYS A 284 20.98 4.63 1.24
CA CYS A 284 22.17 3.79 1.14
C CYS A 284 21.81 2.30 0.97
N LEU A 285 20.81 1.81 1.70
CA LEU A 285 20.31 0.44 1.58
C LEU A 285 19.78 0.13 0.18
N ILE A 286 19.06 1.05 -0.44
CA ILE A 286 18.58 0.94 -1.82
C ILE A 286 19.75 0.72 -2.80
N ARG A 287 20.81 1.52 -2.66
CA ARG A 287 22.01 1.40 -3.52
C ARG A 287 22.73 0.08 -3.29
N ARG A 288 22.84 -0.36 -2.06
CA ARG A 288 23.45 -1.65 -1.69
C ARG A 288 22.64 -2.82 -2.27
N LEU A 289 21.30 -2.79 -2.15
CA LEU A 289 20.44 -3.83 -2.71
C LEU A 289 20.62 -3.94 -4.23
N ARG A 290 20.55 -2.81 -4.95
CA ARG A 290 20.79 -2.81 -6.41
C ARG A 290 22.16 -3.34 -6.76
N ALA A 291 23.22 -2.86 -6.10
CA ALA A 291 24.58 -3.34 -6.34
C ALA A 291 24.71 -4.83 -6.05
N PHE A 292 24.07 -5.33 -4.98
CA PHE A 292 24.06 -6.76 -4.64
C PHE A 292 23.39 -7.61 -5.72
N CYS A 293 22.32 -7.12 -6.33
CA CYS A 293 21.63 -7.78 -7.44
C CYS A 293 22.29 -7.49 -8.81
N GLY A 294 23.45 -6.83 -8.86
CA GLY A 294 24.11 -6.46 -10.13
C GLY A 294 23.32 -5.45 -10.98
N ARG A 295 22.49 -4.61 -10.34
CA ARG A 295 21.62 -3.63 -11.02
C ARG A 295 22.12 -2.21 -10.87
N GLY A 296 22.15 -1.49 -11.98
CA GLY A 296 22.40 -0.04 -12.02
C GLY A 296 21.16 0.77 -11.64
N PRO A 297 21.30 2.09 -11.54
CA PRO A 297 20.19 2.99 -11.20
C PRO A 297 18.99 2.93 -12.17
N ARG A 298 19.24 2.61 -13.44
CA ARG A 298 18.22 2.55 -14.51
C ARG A 298 17.67 1.15 -14.76
N ASP A 299 18.27 0.13 -14.16
CA ASP A 299 17.85 -1.26 -14.38
C ASP A 299 16.72 -1.69 -13.44
N THR A 300 16.36 -0.85 -12.48
CA THR A 300 15.30 -1.08 -11.49
C THR A 300 14.34 0.10 -11.48
N VAL A 301 13.10 -0.14 -11.78
CA VAL A 301 12.03 0.87 -11.66
C VAL A 301 11.72 1.08 -10.17
N CYS A 302 11.98 2.28 -9.68
CA CYS A 302 11.73 2.64 -8.30
C CYS A 302 10.37 3.35 -8.16
N VAL A 303 9.58 2.94 -7.18
CA VAL A 303 8.29 3.57 -6.91
C VAL A 303 8.20 3.98 -5.43
N ALA A 304 7.79 5.20 -5.17
CA ALA A 304 7.43 5.66 -3.83
C ALA A 304 5.96 6.08 -3.80
N THR A 305 5.26 5.73 -2.71
CA THR A 305 3.95 6.30 -2.44
C THR A 305 4.00 7.21 -1.22
N SER A 306 3.15 8.21 -1.18
CA SER A 306 3.05 9.13 -0.04
C SER A 306 1.67 9.77 0.03
N ALA A 307 1.25 10.15 1.25
CA ALA A 307 0.06 10.96 1.45
C ALA A 307 0.37 12.48 1.43
N THR A 308 1.63 12.91 1.57
CA THR A 308 1.96 14.29 1.95
C THR A 308 3.22 14.90 1.31
N ILE A 309 3.95 14.18 0.45
CA ILE A 309 5.25 14.68 -0.06
C ILE A 309 5.09 15.73 -1.16
N VAL A 310 4.01 15.70 -1.94
CA VAL A 310 3.82 16.71 -2.98
C VAL A 310 3.04 17.88 -2.39
N ASP A 311 3.75 18.95 -2.06
CA ASP A 311 3.15 20.27 -1.91
C ASP A 311 2.90 20.83 -3.31
N ARG A 312 1.70 21.37 -3.55
CA ARG A 312 1.36 22.02 -4.81
C ARG A 312 2.22 23.24 -5.09
N ASP A 313 2.73 23.83 -4.03
CA ASP A 313 3.56 25.04 -4.10
C ASP A 313 5.05 24.69 -4.33
N GLU A 314 5.50 23.44 -4.10
CA GLU A 314 6.88 23.00 -4.29
C GLU A 314 6.99 21.62 -5.01
N PRO A 315 6.56 21.49 -6.27
CA PRO A 315 6.63 20.21 -7.00
C PRO A 315 8.06 19.70 -7.20
N ASP A 316 9.03 20.58 -7.24
CA ASP A 316 10.45 20.23 -7.39
C ASP A 316 11.05 19.61 -6.13
N ALA A 317 10.52 19.92 -4.94
CA ALA A 317 10.96 19.31 -3.69
C ALA A 317 10.67 17.80 -3.66
N ALA A 318 9.50 17.39 -4.14
CA ALA A 318 9.10 15.99 -4.24
C ALA A 318 9.99 15.21 -5.22
N ARG A 319 10.27 15.79 -6.37
CA ARG A 319 11.18 15.22 -7.38
C ARG A 319 12.61 15.10 -6.84
N ALA A 320 13.09 16.14 -6.18
CA ALA A 320 14.41 16.14 -5.55
C ALA A 320 14.53 15.12 -4.40
N PHE A 321 13.45 14.91 -3.63
CA PHE A 321 13.40 13.85 -2.62
C PHE A 321 13.55 12.47 -3.29
N ALA A 322 12.72 12.13 -4.27
CA ALA A 322 12.75 10.84 -4.94
C ALA A 322 14.09 10.58 -5.64
N SER A 323 14.66 11.59 -6.31
CA SER A 323 15.98 11.53 -6.93
C SER A 323 17.07 11.16 -5.91
N ARG A 324 17.13 11.85 -4.79
CA ARG A 324 18.11 11.56 -3.72
C ARG A 324 17.86 10.23 -3.04
N PHE A 325 16.60 9.92 -2.75
CA PHE A 325 16.21 8.69 -2.07
C PHE A 325 16.56 7.46 -2.90
N PHE A 326 16.18 7.44 -4.16
CA PHE A 326 16.46 6.32 -5.06
C PHE A 326 17.83 6.39 -5.74
N GLY A 327 18.49 7.53 -5.77
CA GLY A 327 19.78 7.71 -6.44
C GLY A 327 19.65 7.62 -7.96
N VAL A 328 18.71 8.37 -8.51
CA VAL A 328 18.45 8.54 -9.94
C VAL A 328 18.50 10.02 -10.30
N GLU A 329 18.65 10.34 -11.57
CA GLU A 329 18.59 11.71 -12.06
C GLU A 329 17.20 12.32 -11.82
N ALA A 330 17.14 13.59 -11.42
CA ALA A 330 15.85 14.26 -11.15
C ALA A 330 14.92 14.29 -12.39
N GLY A 331 15.49 14.36 -13.58
CA GLY A 331 14.76 14.30 -14.84
C GLY A 331 14.13 12.94 -15.17
N GLU A 332 14.55 11.89 -14.49
CA GLU A 332 14.01 10.53 -14.63
C GLU A 332 12.84 10.25 -13.65
N VAL A 333 12.53 11.20 -12.79
CA VAL A 333 11.47 11.06 -11.79
C VAL A 333 10.17 11.65 -12.31
N VAL A 334 9.13 10.83 -12.36
CA VAL A 334 7.75 11.24 -12.62
C VAL A 334 7.02 11.38 -11.28
N THR A 335 6.39 12.52 -11.05
CA THR A 335 5.56 12.78 -9.89
C THR A 335 4.08 12.74 -10.30
N VAL A 336 3.31 11.89 -9.64
CA VAL A 336 1.88 11.70 -9.89
C VAL A 336 1.12 12.21 -8.69
N GLY A 337 0.24 13.18 -8.91
CA GLY A 337 -0.60 13.80 -7.90
C GLY A 337 -2.09 13.49 -8.09
N GLU A 338 -2.90 13.97 -7.16
CA GLU A 338 -4.35 13.82 -7.24
C GLU A 338 -4.93 14.67 -8.39
N ALA A 339 -5.76 14.03 -9.19
CA ALA A 339 -6.60 14.72 -10.17
C ALA A 339 -8.07 14.52 -9.81
N TYR A 340 -8.77 15.63 -9.59
CA TYR A 340 -10.20 15.64 -9.29
C TYR A 340 -11.01 16.00 -10.52
N GLU A 341 -12.27 15.58 -10.54
CA GLU A 341 -13.22 16.06 -11.52
C GLU A 341 -13.37 17.58 -11.43
N ARG A 342 -13.53 18.23 -12.57
CA ARG A 342 -13.86 19.65 -12.60
C ARG A 342 -15.31 19.82 -12.18
N GLU A 343 -15.52 20.51 -11.09
CA GLU A 343 -16.87 20.95 -10.72
C GLU A 343 -17.34 21.98 -11.74
N VAL A 344 -18.35 21.63 -12.51
CA VAL A 344 -19.08 22.60 -13.34
C VAL A 344 -20.20 23.16 -12.47
N TRP A 345 -19.96 24.31 -11.88
CA TRP A 345 -20.98 25.04 -11.17
C TRP A 345 -21.92 25.67 -12.18
N ASP A 346 -23.14 25.14 -12.28
CA ASP A 346 -24.19 25.74 -13.05
C ASP A 346 -24.77 26.92 -12.23
N ALA A 347 -24.39 28.13 -12.62
CA ALA A 347 -24.75 29.36 -11.91
C ALA A 347 -26.29 29.56 -11.79
N GLU A 348 -27.06 28.86 -12.62
CA GLU A 348 -28.53 28.94 -12.58
C GLU A 348 -29.19 28.07 -11.48
N ARG A 349 -28.41 27.15 -10.85
CA ARG A 349 -28.92 26.22 -9.82
C ARG A 349 -28.59 26.59 -8.38
N VAL A 350 -27.79 27.60 -8.14
CA VAL A 350 -27.44 28.07 -6.80
C VAL A 350 -28.34 29.28 -6.44
N THR A 351 -29.56 29.02 -6.11
CA THR A 351 -30.30 29.96 -5.26
C THR A 351 -29.97 29.61 -3.82
N PRO A 352 -29.24 30.47 -3.09
CA PRO A 352 -29.12 30.31 -1.65
C PRO A 352 -30.51 30.40 -1.02
N PRO A 353 -30.77 29.64 0.03
CA PRO A 353 -32.02 29.68 0.78
C PRO A 353 -32.28 31.06 1.41
#